data_97029f5241fbf947f3359e656d35637b
#
_entry.id   97029f5241fbf947f3359e656d35637b
#
_cell.length_a   1.000
_cell.length_b   1.000
_cell.length_c   1.000
_cell.angle_alpha   90.00
_cell.angle_beta   90.00
_cell.angle_gamma   90.00
#
_symmetry.space_group_name_H-M   'P 1'
#
loop_
_entity.id
_entity.type
_entity.pdbx_description
1 polymer ?
#
loop_
_entity_poly.entity_id
_entity_poly.type
_entity_poly.pdbx_seq_one_letter_code
_entity_poly.pdbx_strand_id
1 'polypeptide(L)'
;MDKLKILGGLPLVGEVQAAGAKNAALPILCASLLTADPLELSNVPQLQDIATTIRLLKLLGVKTERDEERLTLQADSLVSTEAPYELVKTMRASILVLGPLLARFGEARVSLPGGCAIGQRPVDQHIKGLQAMGAQIEIEQGFVVARAARLKGARIVTDMVTVTGTENLMMAACLAEGETILENAAREPEVVDLAKVLVAMGAQIEGAGTDRLVIRGVERLHGASHRIMADRIETGTFLCAAAACGGDVTVRATDPWSMDVTIDRLRETGATLTSGPDWVRLQANGRPRAVSVRTAPYPGFATDMQAQFMAMDAVADGTATVVETIFENRFMHVQELRRLGANIRIEGNTAIVQGVPALSGATVMATDLRASASLVIAGLAARGETTVERIYHLDRGYARMEARLQALGAQIERVSSRPAGQ
;
A
#
# COMPACT_ATOMS: atom_id res chain seq x y z
N MET A 1 8.95 -23.16 -2.10
CA MET A 1 8.21 -21.87 -1.96
C MET A 1 6.73 -22.16 -1.90
N ASP A 2 6.01 -21.47 -1.03
CA ASP A 2 4.57 -21.67 -0.92
C ASP A 2 3.85 -21.20 -2.18
N LYS A 3 2.72 -21.84 -2.47
CA LYS A 3 1.83 -21.53 -3.58
C LYS A 3 0.37 -21.64 -3.15
N LEU A 4 -0.53 -21.00 -3.86
CA LEU A 4 -1.96 -21.15 -3.68
C LEU A 4 -2.54 -22.05 -4.76
N LYS A 5 -3.41 -22.98 -4.38
CA LYS A 5 -4.29 -23.73 -5.26
C LYS A 5 -5.70 -23.23 -5.09
N ILE A 6 -6.37 -22.94 -6.19
CA ILE A 6 -7.70 -22.34 -6.22
C ILE A 6 -8.56 -23.15 -7.16
N LEU A 7 -9.66 -23.70 -6.66
CA LEU A 7 -10.72 -24.25 -7.50
C LEU A 7 -11.80 -23.17 -7.67
N GLY A 8 -11.85 -22.58 -8.86
CA GLY A 8 -12.71 -21.44 -9.15
C GLY A 8 -14.13 -21.82 -9.56
N GLY A 9 -14.92 -20.79 -9.86
CA GLY A 9 -16.30 -20.92 -10.33
C GLY A 9 -17.37 -20.97 -9.23
N LEU A 10 -17.00 -20.64 -7.99
CA LEU A 10 -17.94 -20.55 -6.87
C LEU A 10 -18.19 -19.08 -6.49
N PRO A 11 -19.44 -18.71 -6.14
CA PRO A 11 -19.73 -17.38 -5.62
C PRO A 11 -19.12 -17.19 -4.23
N LEU A 12 -18.77 -15.94 -3.91
CA LEU A 12 -18.29 -15.58 -2.58
C LEU A 12 -19.43 -15.03 -1.74
N VAL A 13 -19.66 -15.60 -0.54
CA VAL A 13 -20.77 -15.21 0.33
C VAL A 13 -20.29 -15.13 1.78
N GLY A 14 -20.60 -14.04 2.46
CA GLY A 14 -20.31 -13.89 3.88
C GLY A 14 -19.73 -12.54 4.26
N GLU A 15 -19.07 -12.52 5.41
CA GLU A 15 -18.46 -11.31 5.96
C GLU A 15 -16.96 -11.51 6.20
N VAL A 16 -16.20 -10.44 5.97
CA VAL A 16 -14.76 -10.38 6.26
C VAL A 16 -14.42 -9.02 6.88
N GLN A 17 -13.44 -8.98 7.78
CA GLN A 17 -12.97 -7.72 8.35
C GLN A 17 -11.78 -7.19 7.55
N ALA A 18 -11.74 -5.88 7.29
CA ALA A 18 -10.56 -5.23 6.73
C ALA A 18 -9.42 -5.21 7.76
N ALA A 19 -8.20 -5.49 7.32
CA ALA A 19 -7.01 -5.32 8.13
C ALA A 19 -6.57 -3.85 8.16
N GLY A 20 -5.60 -3.52 9.02
CA GLY A 20 -4.97 -2.21 9.01
C GLY A 20 -4.22 -1.96 7.69
N ALA A 21 -4.25 -0.71 7.24
CA ALA A 21 -3.66 -0.32 5.97
C ALA A 21 -2.13 -0.40 6.01
N LYS A 22 -1.56 -1.22 5.13
CA LYS A 22 -0.10 -1.31 4.97
C LYS A 22 0.52 0.06 4.69
N ASN A 23 -0.06 0.79 3.74
CA ASN A 23 0.48 2.06 3.27
C ASN A 23 0.38 3.18 4.33
N ALA A 24 -0.53 3.07 5.31
CA ALA A 24 -0.58 3.94 6.48
C ALA A 24 0.41 3.48 7.56
N ALA A 25 0.47 2.17 7.82
CA ALA A 25 1.32 1.63 8.87
C ALA A 25 2.82 1.91 8.64
N LEU A 26 3.31 1.79 7.40
CA LEU A 26 4.74 1.96 7.09
C LEU A 26 5.30 3.34 7.51
N PRO A 27 4.73 4.49 7.11
CA PRO A 27 5.20 5.79 7.56
C PRO A 27 4.96 6.02 9.06
N ILE A 28 3.86 5.52 9.63
CA ILE A 28 3.55 5.66 11.06
C ILE A 28 4.58 4.90 11.91
N LEU A 29 5.03 3.72 11.49
CA LEU A 29 6.11 3.02 12.17
C LEU A 29 7.40 3.86 12.15
N CYS A 30 7.72 4.50 11.03
CA CYS A 30 8.90 5.38 10.91
C CYS A 30 8.78 6.64 11.76
N ALA A 31 7.57 7.15 12.02
CA ALA A 31 7.33 8.30 12.90
C ALA A 31 7.80 8.05 14.34
N SER A 32 7.93 6.78 14.79
CA SER A 32 8.50 6.44 16.10
C SER A 32 9.91 6.98 16.30
N LEU A 33 10.67 7.19 15.22
CA LEU A 33 12.01 7.78 15.27
C LEU A 33 12.03 9.25 15.68
N LEU A 34 10.88 9.96 15.62
CA LEU A 34 10.77 11.38 15.94
C LEU A 34 10.69 11.68 17.44
N THR A 35 10.49 10.66 18.29
CA THR A 35 10.37 10.83 19.76
C THR A 35 11.14 9.76 20.52
N ALA A 36 11.51 10.06 21.79
CA ALA A 36 12.05 9.08 22.72
C ALA A 36 10.96 8.31 23.47
N ASP A 37 9.74 8.87 23.48
CA ASP A 37 8.60 8.33 24.21
C ASP A 37 7.96 7.19 23.43
N PRO A 38 7.25 6.25 24.08
CA PRO A 38 6.59 5.14 23.40
C PRO A 38 5.50 5.59 22.42
N LEU A 39 5.47 4.98 21.23
CA LEU A 39 4.36 5.06 20.28
C LEU A 39 3.60 3.73 20.30
N GLU A 40 2.35 3.76 20.75
CA GLU A 40 1.49 2.59 20.89
C GLU A 40 0.53 2.50 19.70
N LEU A 41 0.61 1.44 18.93
CA LEU A 41 -0.17 1.25 17.72
C LEU A 41 -1.09 0.04 17.86
N SER A 42 -2.31 0.16 17.34
CA SER A 42 -3.27 -0.94 17.21
C SER A 42 -3.69 -1.11 15.74
N ASN A 43 -4.31 -2.24 15.41
CA ASN A 43 -4.66 -2.60 14.04
C ASN A 43 -3.44 -2.62 13.09
N VAL A 44 -2.28 -3.01 13.60
CA VAL A 44 -1.05 -3.14 12.79
C VAL A 44 -1.10 -4.45 12.02
N PRO A 45 -1.13 -4.43 10.67
CA PRO A 45 -1.34 -5.65 9.90
C PRO A 45 -0.14 -6.62 9.99
N GLN A 46 -0.42 -7.93 9.92
CA GLN A 46 0.59 -8.98 9.94
C GLN A 46 1.12 -9.25 8.53
N LEU A 47 1.96 -8.36 8.02
CA LEU A 47 2.48 -8.38 6.65
C LEU A 47 4.01 -8.46 6.63
N GLN A 48 4.55 -9.03 5.54
CA GLN A 48 6.00 -9.13 5.35
C GLN A 48 6.67 -7.74 5.28
N ASP A 49 6.03 -6.75 4.66
CA ASP A 49 6.57 -5.38 4.59
C ASP A 49 6.63 -4.75 5.99
N ILE A 50 5.61 -4.97 6.84
CA ILE A 50 5.61 -4.51 8.24
C ILE A 50 6.72 -5.19 9.05
N ALA A 51 6.86 -6.51 8.91
CA ALA A 51 7.95 -7.25 9.58
C ALA A 51 9.34 -6.74 9.14
N THR A 52 9.51 -6.37 7.88
CA THR A 52 10.75 -5.80 7.35
C THR A 52 11.02 -4.41 7.95
N THR A 53 10.00 -3.55 8.05
CA THR A 53 10.13 -2.24 8.70
C THR A 53 10.51 -2.38 10.17
N ILE A 54 9.86 -3.28 10.91
CA ILE A 54 10.19 -3.55 12.31
C ILE A 54 11.65 -4.02 12.44
N ARG A 55 12.13 -4.88 11.54
CA ARG A 55 13.55 -5.31 11.55
C ARG A 55 14.50 -4.14 11.28
N LEU A 56 14.15 -3.25 10.35
CA LEU A 56 14.93 -2.03 10.09
C LEU A 56 14.98 -1.14 11.33
N LEU A 57 13.83 -0.86 11.95
CA LEU A 57 13.76 -0.03 13.16
C LEU A 57 14.54 -0.65 14.34
N LYS A 58 14.46 -1.98 14.53
CA LYS A 58 15.29 -2.70 15.52
C LYS A 58 16.79 -2.54 15.25
N LEU A 59 17.20 -2.63 13.99
CA LEU A 59 18.60 -2.45 13.61
C LEU A 59 19.10 -1.03 13.93
N LEU A 60 18.23 -0.02 13.78
CA LEU A 60 18.52 1.35 14.17
C LEU A 60 18.57 1.54 15.70
N GLY A 61 18.03 0.61 16.50
CA GLY A 61 18.01 0.66 17.96
C GLY A 61 16.62 0.88 18.57
N VAL A 62 15.54 0.91 17.76
CA VAL A 62 14.19 1.07 18.27
C VAL A 62 13.77 -0.20 19.02
N LYS A 63 13.35 -0.05 20.27
CA LYS A 63 12.73 -1.12 21.07
C LYS A 63 11.32 -1.38 20.53
N THR A 64 10.95 -2.65 20.39
CA THR A 64 9.65 -3.01 19.84
C THR A 64 9.03 -4.16 20.62
N GLU A 65 7.79 -3.99 21.05
CA GLU A 65 6.98 -5.03 21.67
C GLU A 65 5.74 -5.24 20.82
N ARG A 66 5.48 -6.48 20.41
CA ARG A 66 4.34 -6.82 19.54
C ARG A 66 3.49 -7.90 20.19
N ASP A 67 2.18 -7.63 20.26
CA ASP A 67 1.14 -8.57 20.66
C ASP A 67 0.04 -8.55 19.58
N GLU A 68 0.01 -9.57 18.72
CA GLU A 68 -0.88 -9.69 17.56
C GLU A 68 -0.88 -8.44 16.68
N GLU A 69 -1.97 -7.65 16.71
CA GLU A 69 -2.15 -6.41 15.98
C GLU A 69 -1.75 -5.16 16.77
N ARG A 70 -1.25 -5.33 17.99
CA ARG A 70 -0.70 -4.23 18.81
C ARG A 70 0.80 -4.19 18.67
N LEU A 71 1.35 -3.00 18.60
CA LEU A 71 2.78 -2.77 18.48
C LEU A 71 3.16 -1.53 19.27
N THR A 72 4.11 -1.67 20.20
CA THR A 72 4.74 -0.53 20.87
C THR A 72 6.13 -0.35 20.31
N LEU A 73 6.47 0.89 19.96
CA LEU A 73 7.77 1.31 19.42
C LEU A 73 8.35 2.39 20.33
N GLN A 74 9.63 2.26 20.71
CA GLN A 74 10.33 3.29 21.51
C GLN A 74 11.74 3.51 20.99
N ALA A 75 12.03 4.74 20.56
CA ALA A 75 13.34 5.17 20.08
C ALA A 75 14.03 6.10 21.09
N ASP A 76 14.17 5.64 22.34
CA ASP A 76 14.82 6.39 23.42
C ASP A 76 16.34 6.54 23.20
N SER A 77 16.96 5.56 22.54
CA SER A 77 18.38 5.59 22.16
C SER A 77 18.57 4.83 20.83
N LEU A 78 19.22 5.44 19.87
CA LEU A 78 19.59 4.77 18.62
C LEU A 78 21.02 4.25 18.71
N VAL A 79 21.28 3.15 18.02
CA VAL A 79 22.62 2.55 17.86
C VAL A 79 23.22 2.85 16.49
N SER A 80 22.39 3.27 15.53
CA SER A 80 22.81 3.59 14.16
C SER A 80 21.81 4.53 13.50
N THR A 81 22.29 5.38 12.56
CA THR A 81 21.50 6.20 11.64
C THR A 81 21.58 5.66 10.20
N GLU A 82 22.08 4.41 10.03
CA GLU A 82 22.25 3.78 8.72
C GLU A 82 21.18 2.73 8.43
N ALA A 83 20.45 2.89 7.31
CA ALA A 83 19.53 1.90 6.74
C ALA A 83 20.26 1.13 5.61
N PRO A 84 20.67 -0.13 5.83
CA PRO A 84 21.53 -0.88 4.92
C PRO A 84 20.78 -1.41 3.70
N TYR A 85 21.53 -1.60 2.59
CA TYR A 85 21.01 -2.11 1.32
C TYR A 85 20.20 -3.40 1.45
N GLU A 86 20.63 -4.35 2.29
CA GLU A 86 19.99 -5.66 2.44
C GLU A 86 18.51 -5.58 2.89
N LEU A 87 18.14 -4.59 3.66
CA LEU A 87 16.75 -4.34 4.06
C LEU A 87 16.02 -3.41 3.09
N VAL A 88 16.69 -2.36 2.59
CA VAL A 88 16.09 -1.38 1.70
C VAL A 88 15.76 -1.97 0.32
N LYS A 89 16.61 -2.86 -0.22
CA LYS A 89 16.38 -3.50 -1.53
C LYS A 89 15.08 -4.30 -1.60
N THR A 90 14.61 -4.82 -0.47
CA THR A 90 13.39 -5.63 -0.39
C THR A 90 12.14 -4.79 -0.25
N MET A 91 12.27 -3.54 0.23
CA MET A 91 11.13 -2.67 0.51
C MET A 91 11.51 -1.18 0.33
N ARG A 92 11.02 -0.57 -0.74
CA ARG A 92 11.31 0.83 -1.08
C ARG A 92 10.86 1.85 -0.04
N ALA A 93 9.77 1.54 0.72
CA ALA A 93 9.29 2.39 1.80
C ALA A 93 10.34 2.62 2.91
N SER A 94 11.43 1.84 2.93
CA SER A 94 12.56 2.07 3.85
C SER A 94 13.18 3.46 3.72
N ILE A 95 12.99 4.17 2.61
CA ILE A 95 13.39 5.58 2.45
C ILE A 95 12.69 6.52 3.46
N LEU A 96 11.56 6.11 4.02
CA LEU A 96 10.78 6.89 4.98
C LEU A 96 11.49 7.13 6.32
N VAL A 97 12.58 6.41 6.62
CA VAL A 97 13.40 6.69 7.79
C VAL A 97 14.31 7.91 7.61
N LEU A 98 14.54 8.37 6.35
CA LEU A 98 15.46 9.45 6.02
C LEU A 98 15.09 10.76 6.71
N GLY A 99 13.85 11.21 6.56
CA GLY A 99 13.35 12.46 7.16
C GLY A 99 13.41 12.46 8.68
N PRO A 100 12.80 11.44 9.35
CA PRO A 100 12.85 11.32 10.80
C PRO A 100 14.26 11.25 11.40
N LEU A 101 15.15 10.45 10.81
CA LEU A 101 16.55 10.35 11.27
C LEU A 101 17.26 11.71 11.15
N LEU A 102 17.15 12.34 9.99
CA LEU A 102 17.79 13.65 9.77
C LEU A 102 17.21 14.73 10.68
N ALA A 103 15.89 14.76 10.85
CA ALA A 103 15.23 15.79 11.66
C ALA A 103 15.56 15.71 13.14
N ARG A 104 15.69 14.49 13.71
CA ARG A 104 15.95 14.33 15.14
C ARG A 104 17.43 14.16 15.49
N PHE A 105 18.21 13.49 14.63
CA PHE A 105 19.61 13.14 14.94
C PHE A 105 20.63 13.93 14.12
N GLY A 106 20.18 14.73 13.15
CA GLY A 106 21.06 15.58 12.34
C GLY A 106 21.83 14.84 11.24
N GLU A 107 21.70 13.53 11.15
CA GLU A 107 22.33 12.70 10.13
C GLU A 107 21.50 11.49 9.77
N ALA A 108 21.60 11.06 8.52
CA ALA A 108 21.01 9.81 8.04
C ALA A 108 21.81 9.27 6.87
N ARG A 109 22.02 7.96 6.84
CA ARG A 109 22.62 7.23 5.73
C ARG A 109 21.67 6.11 5.29
N VAL A 110 20.97 6.33 4.19
CA VAL A 110 19.92 5.42 3.73
C VAL A 110 20.29 4.89 2.34
N SER A 111 20.36 3.56 2.20
CA SER A 111 20.61 2.97 0.88
C SER A 111 19.53 3.40 -0.12
N LEU A 112 19.94 3.67 -1.34
CA LEU A 112 18.99 3.84 -2.44
C LEU A 112 18.20 2.54 -2.65
N PRO A 113 16.88 2.62 -2.81
CA PRO A 113 16.09 1.45 -3.11
C PRO A 113 16.48 0.87 -4.47
N GLY A 114 16.62 -0.44 -4.57
CA GLY A 114 16.84 -1.14 -5.83
C GLY A 114 15.70 -0.92 -6.83
N GLY A 115 15.88 -1.33 -8.07
CA GLY A 115 14.86 -1.27 -9.11
C GLY A 115 13.55 -1.94 -8.69
N CYS A 116 12.43 -1.37 -9.06
CA CYS A 116 11.09 -1.95 -8.84
C CYS A 116 10.53 -2.47 -10.16
N ALA A 117 9.88 -3.63 -10.11
CA ALA A 117 9.28 -4.24 -11.29
C ALA A 117 8.22 -3.34 -11.97
N ILE A 118 7.51 -2.52 -11.19
CA ILE A 118 6.40 -1.68 -11.68
C ILE A 118 6.82 -0.30 -12.20
N GLY A 119 8.10 0.10 -12.09
CA GLY A 119 8.59 1.37 -12.62
C GLY A 119 9.53 2.15 -11.71
N GLN A 120 10.05 3.25 -12.24
CA GLN A 120 10.92 4.17 -11.50
C GLN A 120 10.10 4.89 -10.41
N ARG A 121 10.68 4.97 -9.23
CA ARG A 121 10.16 5.79 -8.12
C ARG A 121 11.31 6.65 -7.63
N PRO A 122 11.53 7.80 -8.25
CA PRO A 122 12.66 8.64 -7.93
C PRO A 122 12.57 9.12 -6.47
N VAL A 123 13.69 9.07 -5.76
CA VAL A 123 13.83 9.64 -4.42
C VAL A 123 14.21 11.12 -4.48
N ASP A 124 14.30 11.70 -5.68
CA ASP A 124 14.70 13.08 -5.93
C ASP A 124 13.81 14.10 -5.23
N GLN A 125 12.49 13.85 -5.15
CA GLN A 125 11.56 14.75 -4.45
C GLN A 125 11.84 14.79 -2.94
N HIS A 126 12.20 13.64 -2.33
CA HIS A 126 12.66 13.59 -0.94
C HIS A 126 13.94 14.42 -0.74
N ILE A 127 14.91 14.21 -1.63
CA ILE A 127 16.22 14.89 -1.57
C ILE A 127 16.05 16.40 -1.78
N LYS A 128 15.35 16.83 -2.84
CA LYS A 128 15.09 18.24 -3.12
C LYS A 128 14.39 18.95 -1.96
N GLY A 129 13.37 18.31 -1.39
CA GLY A 129 12.63 18.87 -0.27
C GLY A 129 13.50 19.02 0.98
N LEU A 130 14.29 18.02 1.36
CA LEU A 130 15.20 18.09 2.49
C LEU A 130 16.35 19.10 2.26
N GLN A 131 16.87 19.22 1.02
CA GLN A 131 17.84 20.25 0.66
C GLN A 131 17.26 21.66 0.77
N ALA A 132 16.01 21.87 0.36
CA ALA A 132 15.31 23.13 0.56
C ALA A 132 15.16 23.48 2.06
N MET A 133 15.08 22.47 2.93
CA MET A 133 15.09 22.62 4.39
C MET A 133 16.52 22.79 4.98
N GLY A 134 17.54 22.93 4.14
CA GLY A 134 18.93 23.19 4.55
C GLY A 134 19.80 21.95 4.78
N ALA A 135 19.33 20.77 4.40
CA ALA A 135 20.15 19.56 4.49
C ALA A 135 21.26 19.54 3.42
N GLN A 136 22.43 19.09 3.81
CA GLN A 136 23.52 18.71 2.90
C GLN A 136 23.33 17.24 2.55
N ILE A 137 23.11 16.95 1.27
CA ILE A 137 22.82 15.59 0.80
C ILE A 137 23.74 15.24 -0.36
N GLU A 138 24.41 14.10 -0.24
CA GLU A 138 25.28 13.51 -1.25
C GLU A 138 24.85 12.05 -1.52
N ILE A 139 25.15 11.57 -2.71
CA ILE A 139 24.98 10.15 -3.05
C ILE A 139 26.35 9.51 -3.06
N GLU A 140 26.59 8.64 -2.07
CA GLU A 140 27.87 7.96 -1.89
C GLU A 140 27.65 6.43 -1.90
N GLN A 141 28.31 5.73 -2.81
CA GLN A 141 28.29 4.26 -2.89
C GLN A 141 26.87 3.64 -2.89
N GLY A 142 25.90 4.33 -3.51
CA GLY A 142 24.51 3.89 -3.54
C GLY A 142 23.69 4.23 -2.29
N PHE A 143 24.20 5.10 -1.43
CA PHE A 143 23.49 5.63 -0.27
C PHE A 143 23.17 7.12 -0.44
N VAL A 144 22.02 7.52 0.04
CA VAL A 144 21.70 8.91 0.36
C VAL A 144 22.34 9.21 1.71
N VAL A 145 23.37 10.08 1.72
CA VAL A 145 24.03 10.55 2.94
C VAL A 145 23.56 11.97 3.19
N ALA A 146 22.81 12.18 4.25
CA ALA A 146 22.19 13.45 4.59
C ALA A 146 22.70 13.95 5.95
N ARG A 147 23.02 15.27 6.03
CA ARG A 147 23.46 15.94 7.27
C ARG A 147 22.79 17.31 7.39
N ALA A 148 22.37 17.67 8.60
CA ALA A 148 21.89 18.99 8.95
C ALA A 148 22.07 19.20 10.46
N ALA A 149 22.61 20.33 10.88
CA ALA A 149 22.64 20.66 12.32
C ALA A 149 21.21 20.76 12.89
N ARG A 150 20.33 21.42 12.16
CA ARG A 150 18.87 21.43 12.36
C ARG A 150 18.22 21.80 11.03
N LEU A 151 17.14 21.11 10.67
CA LEU A 151 16.34 21.47 9.50
C LEU A 151 15.62 22.79 9.74
N LYS A 152 15.43 23.57 8.68
CA LYS A 152 14.71 24.84 8.70
C LYS A 152 13.43 24.75 7.88
N GLY A 153 12.39 25.42 8.34
CA GLY A 153 11.17 25.55 7.58
C GLY A 153 11.40 26.16 6.20
N ALA A 154 10.73 25.67 5.20
CA ALA A 154 10.87 26.08 3.81
C ALA A 154 9.55 25.99 3.05
N ARG A 155 9.43 26.75 1.97
CA ARG A 155 8.38 26.51 0.97
C ARG A 155 8.90 25.48 -0.03
N ILE A 156 8.22 24.34 -0.10
CA ILE A 156 8.57 23.22 -0.97
C ILE A 156 7.41 22.98 -1.93
N VAL A 157 7.71 22.98 -3.22
CA VAL A 157 6.76 22.61 -4.28
C VAL A 157 7.29 21.33 -4.92
N THR A 158 6.55 20.23 -4.82
CA THR A 158 6.97 18.99 -5.46
C THR A 158 6.65 19.00 -6.96
N ASP A 159 7.57 18.52 -7.79
CA ASP A 159 7.39 18.48 -9.26
C ASP A 159 6.25 17.55 -9.67
N MET A 160 5.96 16.55 -8.85
CA MET A 160 4.87 15.59 -8.99
C MET A 160 4.30 15.23 -7.63
N VAL A 161 3.02 14.82 -7.61
CA VAL A 161 2.42 14.27 -6.39
C VAL A 161 3.14 12.97 -6.02
N THR A 162 3.67 12.92 -4.81
CA THR A 162 4.38 11.76 -4.27
C THR A 162 3.92 11.47 -2.85
N VAL A 163 3.37 10.27 -2.62
CA VAL A 163 2.87 9.85 -1.30
C VAL A 163 4.04 9.78 -0.31
N THR A 164 5.03 8.94 -0.58
CA THR A 164 6.18 8.77 0.33
C THR A 164 7.04 10.03 0.47
N GLY A 165 7.11 10.87 -0.57
CA GLY A 165 7.78 12.18 -0.50
C GLY A 165 7.05 13.13 0.46
N THR A 166 5.72 13.21 0.34
CA THR A 166 4.88 14.02 1.25
C THR A 166 5.03 13.53 2.70
N GLU A 167 4.93 12.22 2.93
CA GLU A 167 5.06 11.60 4.25
C GLU A 167 6.43 11.89 4.89
N ASN A 168 7.50 11.71 4.13
CA ASN A 168 8.86 11.89 4.61
C ASN A 168 9.15 13.36 4.94
N LEU A 169 8.74 14.29 4.06
CA LEU A 169 8.91 15.73 4.27
C LEU A 169 8.03 16.26 5.41
N MET A 170 6.80 15.74 5.54
CA MET A 170 5.92 16.07 6.66
C MET A 170 6.54 15.65 8.00
N MET A 171 7.07 14.43 8.10
CA MET A 171 7.77 13.96 9.30
C MET A 171 8.99 14.81 9.61
N ALA A 172 9.80 15.14 8.61
CA ALA A 172 10.99 15.98 8.79
C ALA A 172 10.63 17.41 9.26
N ALA A 173 9.57 17.98 8.71
CA ALA A 173 9.12 19.33 9.02
C ALA A 173 8.61 19.49 10.47
N CYS A 174 8.14 18.42 11.11
CA CYS A 174 7.65 18.47 12.48
C CYS A 174 8.68 18.93 13.51
N LEU A 175 9.97 18.69 13.26
CA LEU A 175 11.07 19.10 14.15
C LEU A 175 11.96 20.21 13.54
N ALA A 176 11.60 20.75 12.39
CA ALA A 176 12.33 21.83 11.74
C ALA A 176 12.15 23.15 12.50
N GLU A 177 13.09 24.09 12.36
CA GLU A 177 12.96 25.44 12.89
C GLU A 177 12.07 26.29 11.98
N GLY A 178 10.96 26.81 12.51
CA GLY A 178 10.05 27.67 11.76
C GLY A 178 8.92 26.92 11.05
N GLU A 179 8.42 27.50 9.96
CA GLU A 179 7.25 27.00 9.23
C GLU A 179 7.67 26.38 7.87
N THR A 180 7.14 25.20 7.59
CA THR A 180 7.26 24.54 6.28
C THR A 180 5.92 24.58 5.57
N ILE A 181 5.93 24.99 4.30
CA ILE A 181 4.78 24.91 3.41
C ILE A 181 5.11 23.90 2.32
N LEU A 182 4.35 22.81 2.27
CA LEU A 182 4.48 21.79 1.24
C LEU A 182 3.29 21.89 0.28
N GLU A 183 3.57 22.24 -0.97
CA GLU A 183 2.61 22.38 -2.05
C GLU A 183 2.70 21.20 -3.03
N ASN A 184 1.60 20.89 -3.70
CA ASN A 184 1.41 19.70 -4.53
C ASN A 184 1.58 18.40 -3.70
N ALA A 185 1.17 18.46 -2.43
CA ALA A 185 1.22 17.34 -1.50
C ALA A 185 0.25 16.22 -1.90
N ALA A 186 0.60 15.00 -1.55
CA ALA A 186 -0.30 13.85 -1.66
C ALA A 186 -1.46 13.97 -0.66
N ARG A 187 -2.64 13.52 -1.10
CA ARG A 187 -3.91 13.72 -0.38
C ARG A 187 -4.51 12.41 0.08
N GLU A 188 -3.82 11.30 -0.12
CA GLU A 188 -4.26 9.96 0.21
C GLU A 188 -4.68 9.86 1.69
N PRO A 189 -5.74 9.09 2.00
CA PRO A 189 -6.19 8.87 3.38
C PRO A 189 -5.08 8.39 4.32
N GLU A 190 -4.12 7.63 3.79
CA GLU A 190 -2.95 7.14 4.52
C GLU A 190 -2.01 8.28 4.95
N VAL A 191 -1.88 9.32 4.13
CA VAL A 191 -1.12 10.55 4.47
C VAL A 191 -1.84 11.33 5.57
N VAL A 192 -3.18 11.38 5.50
CA VAL A 192 -4.00 12.00 6.55
C VAL A 192 -3.89 11.22 7.87
N ASP A 193 -3.81 9.89 7.81
CA ASP A 193 -3.65 9.04 8.99
C ASP A 193 -2.29 9.29 9.66
N LEU A 194 -1.21 9.41 8.89
CA LEU A 194 0.10 9.84 9.41
C LEU A 194 0.03 11.23 10.05
N ALA A 195 -0.63 12.21 9.42
CA ALA A 195 -0.77 13.53 9.99
C ALA A 195 -1.51 13.50 11.35
N LYS A 196 -2.55 12.67 11.49
CA LYS A 196 -3.27 12.48 12.76
C LYS A 196 -2.34 11.95 13.87
N VAL A 197 -1.49 10.97 13.56
CA VAL A 197 -0.51 10.44 14.51
C VAL A 197 0.47 11.54 14.92
N LEU A 198 1.05 12.26 13.97
CA LEU A 198 2.01 13.34 14.24
C LEU A 198 1.39 14.44 15.10
N VAL A 199 0.13 14.82 14.83
CA VAL A 199 -0.61 15.79 15.67
C VAL A 199 -0.85 15.24 17.07
N ALA A 200 -1.21 13.95 17.20
CA ALA A 200 -1.33 13.29 18.50
C ALA A 200 0.02 13.23 19.24
N MET A 201 1.14 13.22 18.54
CA MET A 201 2.50 13.33 19.10
C MET A 201 2.90 14.78 19.44
N GLY A 202 2.06 15.78 19.17
CA GLY A 202 2.31 17.20 19.47
C GLY A 202 2.76 18.04 18.27
N ALA A 203 2.74 17.53 17.04
CA ALA A 203 3.05 18.30 15.86
C ALA A 203 1.93 19.31 15.53
N GLN A 204 2.30 20.41 14.88
CA GLN A 204 1.39 21.44 14.41
C GLN A 204 1.26 21.37 12.88
N ILE A 205 0.22 20.70 12.40
CA ILE A 205 -0.02 20.43 10.98
C ILE A 205 -1.41 20.93 10.59
N GLU A 206 -1.49 21.74 9.53
CA GLU A 206 -2.73 22.19 8.91
C GLU A 206 -2.78 21.73 7.44
N GLY A 207 -3.99 21.55 6.90
CA GLY A 207 -4.21 21.22 5.50
C GLY A 207 -4.05 19.73 5.15
N ALA A 208 -3.98 18.82 6.13
CA ALA A 208 -3.95 17.38 5.86
C ALA A 208 -5.15 16.93 4.99
N GLY A 209 -4.88 16.20 3.91
CA GLY A 209 -5.91 15.81 2.93
C GLY A 209 -6.14 16.83 1.81
N THR A 210 -5.41 17.96 1.81
CA THR A 210 -5.37 18.93 0.72
C THR A 210 -4.02 18.87 0.00
N ASP A 211 -3.89 19.58 -1.10
CA ASP A 211 -2.64 19.70 -1.85
C ASP A 211 -1.63 20.67 -1.23
N ARG A 212 -1.99 21.29 -0.10
CA ARG A 212 -1.13 22.24 0.62
C ARG A 212 -1.12 21.96 2.11
N LEU A 213 0.05 21.57 2.62
CA LEU A 213 0.31 21.38 4.04
C LEU A 213 1.08 22.57 4.62
N VAL A 214 0.72 22.99 5.82
CA VAL A 214 1.46 23.96 6.61
C VAL A 214 1.86 23.28 7.91
N ILE A 215 3.17 23.18 8.16
CA ILE A 215 3.73 22.50 9.31
C ILE A 215 4.60 23.47 10.08
N ARG A 216 4.25 23.73 11.35
CA ARG A 216 5.09 24.51 12.25
C ARG A 216 5.91 23.54 13.10
N GLY A 217 7.22 23.62 12.96
CA GLY A 217 8.11 22.74 13.68
C GLY A 217 8.10 23.02 15.18
N VAL A 218 8.28 21.95 15.95
CA VAL A 218 8.33 22.00 17.42
C VAL A 218 9.71 21.54 17.91
N GLU A 219 10.06 21.86 19.16
CA GLU A 219 11.34 21.44 19.71
C GLU A 219 11.41 19.92 19.96
N ARG A 220 10.30 19.32 20.35
CA ARG A 220 10.18 17.87 20.62
C ARG A 220 8.77 17.38 20.36
N LEU A 221 8.68 16.11 19.98
CA LEU A 221 7.44 15.35 19.98
C LEU A 221 7.42 14.40 21.16
N HIS A 222 6.22 13.96 21.57
CA HIS A 222 6.00 13.00 22.63
C HIS A 222 5.38 11.70 22.11
N GLY A 223 5.21 10.69 22.97
CA GLY A 223 4.52 9.46 22.65
C GLY A 223 3.03 9.66 22.40
N ALA A 224 2.43 8.73 21.71
CA ALA A 224 0.99 8.74 21.43
C ALA A 224 0.45 7.30 21.27
N SER A 225 -0.87 7.16 21.41
CA SER A 225 -1.59 5.93 21.04
C SER A 225 -2.42 6.18 19.80
N HIS A 226 -2.36 5.28 18.81
CA HIS A 226 -3.08 5.41 17.57
C HIS A 226 -3.58 4.06 17.03
N ARG A 227 -4.75 4.07 16.38
CA ARG A 227 -5.27 2.95 15.62
C ARG A 227 -5.04 3.18 14.14
N ILE A 228 -4.23 2.33 13.50
CA ILE A 228 -4.00 2.38 12.04
C ILE A 228 -5.34 2.27 11.32
N MET A 229 -5.57 3.10 10.32
CA MET A 229 -6.76 3.06 9.49
C MET A 229 -6.93 1.72 8.76
N ALA A 230 -8.16 1.39 8.38
CA ALA A 230 -8.44 0.19 7.59
C ALA A 230 -7.84 0.27 6.18
N ASP A 231 -7.43 -0.88 5.62
CA ASP A 231 -6.89 -0.96 4.26
C ASP A 231 -8.01 -0.92 3.21
N ARG A 232 -8.21 0.26 2.61
CA ARG A 232 -9.18 0.48 1.54
C ARG A 232 -8.87 -0.33 0.27
N ILE A 233 -7.59 -0.65 0.03
CA ILE A 233 -7.18 -1.45 -1.13
C ILE A 233 -7.52 -2.92 -0.91
N GLU A 234 -7.32 -3.43 0.29
CA GLU A 234 -7.75 -4.77 0.66
C GLU A 234 -9.27 -4.89 0.59
N THR A 235 -10.01 -3.92 1.14
CA THR A 235 -11.47 -3.84 1.04
C THR A 235 -11.92 -3.92 -0.43
N GLY A 236 -11.38 -3.04 -1.28
CA GLY A 236 -11.68 -3.04 -2.71
C GLY A 236 -11.33 -4.36 -3.40
N THR A 237 -10.27 -5.04 -2.98
CA THR A 237 -9.85 -6.34 -3.53
C THR A 237 -10.91 -7.43 -3.25
N PHE A 238 -11.44 -7.52 -2.03
CA PHE A 238 -12.52 -8.47 -1.71
C PHE A 238 -13.82 -8.16 -2.47
N LEU A 239 -14.15 -6.86 -2.60
CA LEU A 239 -15.31 -6.45 -3.38
C LEU A 239 -15.15 -6.77 -4.88
N CYS A 240 -13.96 -6.56 -5.47
CA CYS A 240 -13.67 -6.98 -6.84
C CYS A 240 -13.78 -8.50 -7.02
N ALA A 241 -13.30 -9.29 -6.05
CA ALA A 241 -13.43 -10.73 -6.08
C ALA A 241 -14.91 -11.15 -6.08
N ALA A 242 -15.73 -10.55 -5.22
CA ALA A 242 -17.18 -10.83 -5.17
C ALA A 242 -17.88 -10.41 -6.47
N ALA A 243 -17.51 -9.28 -7.08
CA ALA A 243 -18.06 -8.82 -8.36
C ALA A 243 -17.70 -9.78 -9.52
N ALA A 244 -16.45 -10.29 -9.54
CA ALA A 244 -15.96 -11.19 -10.59
C ALA A 244 -16.58 -12.59 -10.51
N CYS A 245 -16.80 -13.13 -9.29
CA CYS A 245 -17.28 -14.48 -9.04
C CYS A 245 -18.81 -14.56 -8.90
N GLY A 246 -19.48 -13.41 -8.77
CA GLY A 246 -20.84 -13.33 -8.22
C GLY A 246 -20.84 -13.55 -6.72
N GLY A 247 -21.87 -13.10 -6.03
CA GLY A 247 -22.02 -13.37 -4.60
C GLY A 247 -22.52 -12.18 -3.80
N ASP A 248 -22.38 -12.31 -2.46
CA ASP A 248 -22.87 -11.35 -1.47
C ASP A 248 -21.85 -11.24 -0.34
N VAL A 249 -20.99 -10.22 -0.42
CA VAL A 249 -19.87 -10.03 0.52
C VAL A 249 -20.00 -8.71 1.24
N THR A 250 -19.89 -8.77 2.57
CA THR A 250 -19.76 -7.59 3.44
C THR A 250 -18.34 -7.51 3.97
N VAL A 251 -17.68 -6.38 3.72
CA VAL A 251 -16.40 -6.04 4.36
C VAL A 251 -16.66 -5.09 5.51
N ARG A 252 -16.28 -5.51 6.71
CA ARG A 252 -16.44 -4.74 7.96
C ARG A 252 -15.14 -4.09 8.41
N ALA A 253 -15.23 -3.23 9.41
CA ALA A 253 -14.12 -2.47 9.97
C ALA A 253 -13.34 -1.69 8.89
N THR A 254 -14.05 -1.13 7.91
CA THR A 254 -13.51 -0.34 6.81
C THR A 254 -14.12 1.06 6.80
N ASP A 255 -13.46 2.01 6.14
CA ASP A 255 -13.96 3.37 5.95
C ASP A 255 -14.40 3.56 4.49
N PRO A 256 -15.71 3.52 4.18
CA PRO A 256 -16.21 3.69 2.82
C PRO A 256 -15.82 5.01 2.18
N TRP A 257 -15.73 6.11 2.96
CA TRP A 257 -15.39 7.44 2.48
C TRP A 257 -13.97 7.54 1.92
N SER A 258 -13.08 6.67 2.39
CA SER A 258 -11.70 6.61 1.89
C SER A 258 -11.59 6.00 0.48
N MET A 259 -12.68 5.41 -0.07
CA MET A 259 -12.68 4.65 -1.31
C MET A 259 -13.88 4.91 -2.23
N ASP A 260 -14.50 6.09 -2.15
CA ASP A 260 -15.69 6.47 -2.90
C ASP A 260 -15.58 6.15 -4.39
N VAL A 261 -14.48 6.54 -5.05
CA VAL A 261 -14.26 6.29 -6.48
C VAL A 261 -14.24 4.79 -6.79
N THR A 262 -13.65 3.97 -5.92
CA THR A 262 -13.66 2.50 -6.09
C THR A 262 -15.07 1.94 -5.98
N ILE A 263 -15.85 2.43 -5.00
CA ILE A 263 -17.25 2.03 -4.80
C ILE A 263 -18.10 2.42 -6.01
N ASP A 264 -17.93 3.64 -6.52
CA ASP A 264 -18.68 4.11 -7.69
C ASP A 264 -18.36 3.28 -8.94
N ARG A 265 -17.08 2.96 -9.18
CA ARG A 265 -16.68 2.08 -10.29
C ARG A 265 -17.25 0.66 -10.13
N LEU A 266 -17.31 0.13 -8.90
CA LEU A 266 -17.95 -1.18 -8.67
C LEU A 266 -19.46 -1.14 -8.91
N ARG A 267 -20.16 -0.02 -8.65
CA ARG A 267 -21.58 0.13 -9.00
C ARG A 267 -21.82 0.07 -10.53
N GLU A 268 -20.89 0.59 -11.32
CA GLU A 268 -20.96 0.54 -12.79
C GLU A 268 -20.96 -0.91 -13.34
N THR A 269 -20.41 -1.87 -12.59
CA THR A 269 -20.46 -3.30 -12.95
C THR A 269 -21.87 -3.86 -12.97
N GLY A 270 -22.84 -3.17 -12.38
CA GLY A 270 -24.20 -3.64 -12.18
C GLY A 270 -24.42 -4.29 -10.82
N ALA A 271 -23.41 -4.39 -9.98
CA ALA A 271 -23.56 -4.85 -8.60
C ALA A 271 -24.29 -3.81 -7.74
N THR A 272 -25.03 -4.30 -6.74
CA THR A 272 -25.65 -3.45 -5.73
C THR A 272 -24.64 -3.25 -4.58
N LEU A 273 -24.26 -2.00 -4.32
CA LEU A 273 -23.41 -1.63 -3.20
C LEU A 273 -24.18 -0.80 -2.17
N THR A 274 -24.13 -1.25 -0.94
CA THR A 274 -24.62 -0.54 0.25
C THR A 274 -23.49 -0.37 1.24
N SER A 275 -23.50 0.70 2.01
CA SER A 275 -22.47 0.97 3.02
C SER A 275 -23.07 1.59 4.27
N GLY A 276 -22.42 1.37 5.39
CA GLY A 276 -22.66 2.04 6.66
C GLY A 276 -21.41 2.81 7.09
N PRO A 277 -21.32 3.23 8.36
CA PRO A 277 -20.19 4.03 8.82
C PRO A 277 -18.86 3.26 8.77
N ASP A 278 -18.87 1.94 8.91
CA ASP A 278 -17.68 1.09 9.05
C ASP A 278 -17.76 -0.22 8.25
N TRP A 279 -18.62 -0.29 7.22
CA TRP A 279 -18.78 -1.46 6.37
C TRP A 279 -19.24 -1.10 4.96
N VAL A 280 -18.88 -1.99 4.01
CA VAL A 280 -19.39 -1.98 2.63
C VAL A 280 -19.86 -3.38 2.29
N ARG A 281 -21.06 -3.50 1.68
CA ARG A 281 -21.60 -4.75 1.15
C ARG A 281 -21.76 -4.64 -0.36
N LEU A 282 -21.31 -5.65 -1.08
CA LEU A 282 -21.52 -5.81 -2.51
C LEU A 282 -22.34 -7.08 -2.77
N GLN A 283 -23.40 -6.91 -3.55
CA GLN A 283 -24.22 -8.01 -4.04
C GLN A 283 -24.15 -8.03 -5.57
N ALA A 284 -23.63 -9.11 -6.13
CA ALA A 284 -23.48 -9.32 -7.57
C ALA A 284 -24.25 -10.56 -8.01
N ASN A 285 -25.11 -10.39 -9.00
CA ASN A 285 -25.86 -11.47 -9.64
C ASN A 285 -25.45 -11.58 -11.10
N GLY A 286 -24.80 -12.69 -11.44
CA GLY A 286 -24.37 -12.94 -12.80
C GLY A 286 -23.04 -12.27 -13.17
N ARG A 287 -22.82 -12.14 -14.47
CA ARG A 287 -21.60 -11.60 -15.06
C ARG A 287 -21.54 -10.08 -14.89
N PRO A 288 -20.42 -9.49 -14.40
CA PRO A 288 -20.30 -8.04 -14.28
C PRO A 288 -20.25 -7.37 -15.64
N ARG A 289 -20.64 -6.10 -15.71
CA ARG A 289 -20.36 -5.25 -16.89
C ARG A 289 -18.92 -4.74 -16.83
N ALA A 290 -18.29 -4.59 -17.99
CA ALA A 290 -16.94 -4.06 -18.10
C ALA A 290 -16.89 -2.57 -17.70
N VAL A 291 -15.88 -2.20 -16.91
CA VAL A 291 -15.75 -0.85 -16.34
C VAL A 291 -14.37 -0.27 -16.66
N SER A 292 -14.36 0.79 -17.48
CA SER A 292 -13.12 1.49 -17.80
C SER A 292 -12.64 2.35 -16.64
N VAL A 293 -11.32 2.30 -16.38
CA VAL A 293 -10.68 3.08 -15.31
C VAL A 293 -9.42 3.78 -15.81
N ARG A 294 -9.13 4.93 -15.19
CA ARG A 294 -7.88 5.67 -15.36
C ARG A 294 -7.30 5.94 -13.99
N THR A 295 -6.08 5.49 -13.75
CA THR A 295 -5.40 5.75 -12.47
C THR A 295 -5.04 7.23 -12.35
N ALA A 296 -5.14 7.76 -11.14
CA ALA A 296 -4.77 9.12 -10.80
C ALA A 296 -4.46 9.22 -9.30
N PRO A 297 -3.69 10.24 -8.87
CA PRO A 297 -3.54 10.55 -7.45
C PRO A 297 -4.91 10.75 -6.77
N TYR A 298 -4.99 10.46 -5.47
CA TYR A 298 -6.23 10.63 -4.71
C TYR A 298 -6.76 12.09 -4.81
N PRO A 299 -8.09 12.29 -4.97
CA PRO A 299 -9.18 11.31 -4.86
C PRO A 299 -9.50 10.55 -6.16
N GLY A 300 -8.60 10.50 -7.13
CA GLY A 300 -8.79 9.71 -8.33
C GLY A 300 -8.71 8.20 -8.08
N PHE A 301 -8.86 7.41 -9.15
CA PHE A 301 -8.82 5.95 -9.05
C PHE A 301 -7.42 5.45 -8.71
N ALA A 302 -7.31 4.71 -7.60
CA ALA A 302 -6.03 4.26 -7.08
C ALA A 302 -5.33 3.26 -8.02
N THR A 303 -4.06 3.53 -8.36
CA THR A 303 -3.23 2.60 -9.14
C THR A 303 -3.10 1.22 -8.46
N ASP A 304 -3.23 1.14 -7.13
CA ASP A 304 -3.23 -0.10 -6.35
C ASP A 304 -4.50 -0.96 -6.55
N MET A 305 -5.54 -0.43 -7.20
CA MET A 305 -6.75 -1.16 -7.59
C MET A 305 -6.79 -1.56 -9.08
N GLN A 306 -5.83 -1.10 -9.87
CA GLN A 306 -5.78 -1.30 -11.32
C GLN A 306 -5.83 -2.78 -11.71
N ALA A 307 -4.97 -3.62 -11.09
CA ALA A 307 -4.85 -5.03 -11.44
C ALA A 307 -6.10 -5.84 -11.05
N GLN A 308 -6.76 -5.51 -9.94
CA GLN A 308 -7.99 -6.15 -9.47
C GLN A 308 -9.16 -5.89 -10.42
N PHE A 309 -9.31 -4.62 -10.86
CA PHE A 309 -10.33 -4.28 -11.87
C PHE A 309 -10.04 -4.97 -13.20
N MET A 310 -8.80 -5.04 -13.64
CA MET A 310 -8.43 -5.76 -14.87
C MET A 310 -8.78 -7.25 -14.79
N ALA A 311 -8.57 -7.90 -13.64
CA ALA A 311 -8.96 -9.29 -13.44
C ALA A 311 -10.49 -9.48 -13.48
N MET A 312 -11.24 -8.58 -12.87
CA MET A 312 -12.70 -8.55 -12.92
C MET A 312 -13.21 -8.31 -14.35
N ASP A 313 -12.64 -7.33 -15.05
CA ASP A 313 -13.01 -7.01 -16.43
C ASP A 313 -12.69 -8.15 -17.41
N ALA A 314 -11.70 -9.00 -17.09
CA ALA A 314 -11.38 -10.17 -17.92
C ALA A 314 -12.55 -11.17 -18.06
N VAL A 315 -13.48 -11.21 -17.08
CA VAL A 315 -14.70 -12.02 -17.12
C VAL A 315 -15.97 -11.19 -17.34
N ALA A 316 -15.85 -9.88 -17.49
CA ALA A 316 -16.99 -8.97 -17.61
C ALA A 316 -17.69 -9.07 -18.99
N ASP A 317 -18.91 -8.58 -19.08
CA ASP A 317 -19.59 -8.38 -20.35
C ASP A 317 -19.19 -7.03 -20.94
N GLY A 318 -18.63 -7.04 -22.16
CA GLY A 318 -18.16 -5.84 -22.87
C GLY A 318 -16.63 -5.70 -22.88
N THR A 319 -16.19 -4.47 -23.12
CA THR A 319 -14.76 -4.11 -23.24
C THR A 319 -14.46 -2.95 -22.29
N ALA A 320 -13.44 -3.10 -21.50
CA ALA A 320 -12.90 -2.06 -20.62
C ALA A 320 -11.57 -1.51 -21.13
N THR A 321 -11.32 -0.24 -20.85
CA THR A 321 -10.03 0.42 -21.07
C THR A 321 -9.42 0.78 -19.71
N VAL A 322 -8.23 0.28 -19.45
CA VAL A 322 -7.47 0.55 -18.22
C VAL A 322 -6.27 1.41 -18.57
N VAL A 323 -6.29 2.69 -18.16
CA VAL A 323 -5.21 3.64 -18.42
C VAL A 323 -4.38 3.81 -17.14
N GLU A 324 -3.11 3.39 -17.17
CA GLU A 324 -2.17 3.56 -16.06
C GLU A 324 -1.33 4.82 -16.24
N THR A 325 -1.44 5.76 -15.33
CA THR A 325 -0.75 7.07 -15.41
C THR A 325 0.25 7.29 -14.29
N ILE A 326 0.36 6.36 -13.34
CA ILE A 326 1.23 6.50 -12.16
C ILE A 326 2.54 5.73 -12.33
N PHE A 327 2.46 4.49 -12.89
CA PHE A 327 3.63 3.63 -13.06
C PHE A 327 3.71 3.03 -14.46
N GLU A 328 4.81 3.28 -15.15
CA GLU A 328 5.01 2.92 -16.55
C GLU A 328 5.02 1.41 -16.83
N ASN A 329 5.42 0.58 -15.86
CA ASN A 329 5.58 -0.88 -16.04
C ASN A 329 4.53 -1.70 -15.26
N ARG A 330 3.35 -1.14 -14.97
CA ARG A 330 2.38 -1.81 -14.09
C ARG A 330 1.42 -2.77 -14.80
N PHE A 331 1.80 -3.29 -15.96
CA PHE A 331 1.03 -4.30 -16.72
C PHE A 331 1.71 -5.69 -16.79
N MET A 332 2.69 -5.97 -15.96
CA MET A 332 3.41 -7.25 -15.99
C MET A 332 2.50 -8.48 -15.76
N HIS A 333 1.45 -8.31 -14.96
CA HIS A 333 0.46 -9.36 -14.68
C HIS A 333 -0.41 -9.74 -15.88
N VAL A 334 -0.45 -8.93 -16.92
CA VAL A 334 -1.26 -9.19 -18.12
C VAL A 334 -0.85 -10.49 -18.80
N GLN A 335 0.46 -10.81 -18.81
CA GLN A 335 0.91 -12.07 -19.40
C GLN A 335 0.38 -13.28 -18.63
N GLU A 336 0.28 -13.18 -17.32
CA GLU A 336 -0.25 -14.24 -16.48
C GLU A 336 -1.79 -14.34 -16.58
N LEU A 337 -2.51 -13.22 -16.70
CA LEU A 337 -3.95 -13.23 -17.00
C LEU A 337 -4.24 -13.86 -18.37
N ARG A 338 -3.41 -13.61 -19.38
CA ARG A 338 -3.53 -14.26 -20.69
C ARG A 338 -3.33 -15.78 -20.62
N ARG A 339 -2.50 -16.28 -19.70
CA ARG A 339 -2.35 -17.73 -19.46
C ARG A 339 -3.65 -18.36 -18.94
N LEU A 340 -4.47 -17.59 -18.24
CA LEU A 340 -5.82 -18.00 -17.82
C LEU A 340 -6.88 -17.82 -18.94
N GLY A 341 -6.47 -17.34 -20.12
CA GLY A 341 -7.37 -17.14 -21.26
C GLY A 341 -7.97 -15.74 -21.38
N ALA A 342 -7.48 -14.75 -20.61
CA ALA A 342 -7.95 -13.38 -20.72
C ALA A 342 -7.57 -12.75 -22.07
N ASN A 343 -8.49 -12.00 -22.67
CA ASN A 343 -8.28 -11.26 -23.91
C ASN A 343 -7.92 -9.80 -23.58
N ILE A 344 -6.62 -9.53 -23.46
CA ILE A 344 -6.09 -8.22 -23.08
C ILE A 344 -5.04 -7.78 -24.11
N ARG A 345 -5.12 -6.55 -24.59
CA ARG A 345 -4.12 -5.90 -25.46
C ARG A 345 -3.56 -4.68 -24.75
N ILE A 346 -2.24 -4.48 -24.84
CA ILE A 346 -1.56 -3.32 -24.28
C ILE A 346 -1.10 -2.40 -25.41
N GLU A 347 -1.40 -1.12 -25.28
CA GLU A 347 -0.99 -0.04 -26.18
C GLU A 347 -0.43 1.12 -25.34
N GLY A 348 0.91 1.21 -25.23
CA GLY A 348 1.55 2.20 -24.36
C GLY A 348 1.17 2.00 -22.90
N ASN A 349 0.57 3.02 -22.31
CA ASN A 349 0.08 3.01 -20.92
C ASN A 349 -1.38 2.56 -20.78
N THR A 350 -1.94 1.95 -21.80
CA THR A 350 -3.36 1.56 -21.87
C THR A 350 -3.49 0.07 -22.12
N ALA A 351 -4.29 -0.60 -21.31
CA ALA A 351 -4.71 -1.97 -21.54
C ALA A 351 -6.19 -1.97 -22.00
N ILE A 352 -6.47 -2.69 -23.09
CA ILE A 352 -7.82 -2.93 -23.60
C ILE A 352 -8.18 -4.36 -23.22
N VAL A 353 -9.18 -4.51 -22.35
CA VAL A 353 -9.64 -5.78 -21.79
C VAL A 353 -10.99 -6.12 -22.42
N GLN A 354 -11.02 -7.11 -23.28
CA GLN A 354 -12.27 -7.67 -23.77
C GLN A 354 -12.67 -8.87 -22.92
N GLY A 355 -13.75 -8.73 -22.18
CA GLY A 355 -14.18 -9.78 -21.28
C GLY A 355 -14.59 -11.05 -21.99
N VAL A 356 -14.15 -12.20 -21.44
CA VAL A 356 -14.47 -13.53 -21.97
C VAL A 356 -15.55 -14.21 -21.13
N PRO A 357 -16.33 -15.17 -21.68
CA PRO A 357 -17.39 -15.86 -20.92
C PRO A 357 -16.87 -16.66 -19.73
N ALA A 358 -15.63 -17.13 -19.76
CA ALA A 358 -14.95 -17.80 -18.67
C ALA A 358 -13.44 -17.78 -18.89
N LEU A 359 -12.69 -17.68 -17.80
CA LEU A 359 -11.28 -17.99 -17.75
C LEU A 359 -11.09 -19.50 -17.50
N SER A 360 -9.91 -20.03 -17.78
CA SER A 360 -9.52 -21.42 -17.54
C SER A 360 -8.40 -21.50 -16.52
N GLY A 361 -8.50 -22.41 -15.57
CA GLY A 361 -7.45 -22.64 -14.58
C GLY A 361 -6.10 -22.97 -15.22
N ALA A 362 -5.03 -22.43 -14.69
CA ALA A 362 -3.66 -22.64 -15.13
C ALA A 362 -2.67 -22.37 -13.99
N THR A 363 -1.40 -22.77 -14.18
CA THR A 363 -0.31 -22.33 -13.31
C THR A 363 0.17 -20.96 -13.75
N VAL A 364 0.17 -19.99 -12.82
CA VAL A 364 0.57 -18.60 -13.03
C VAL A 364 1.55 -18.15 -11.95
N MET A 365 2.34 -17.12 -12.24
CA MET A 365 3.34 -16.59 -11.31
C MET A 365 2.97 -15.17 -10.86
N ALA A 366 2.98 -14.95 -9.56
CA ALA A 366 2.90 -13.61 -9.00
C ALA A 366 4.14 -12.79 -9.39
N THR A 367 3.94 -11.57 -9.88
CA THR A 367 4.99 -10.65 -10.36
C THR A 367 5.25 -9.52 -9.38
N ASP A 368 4.22 -9.05 -8.71
CA ASP A 368 4.25 -8.02 -7.68
C ASP A 368 3.06 -8.18 -6.72
N LEU A 369 3.01 -7.34 -5.69
CA LEU A 369 2.00 -7.38 -4.64
C LEU A 369 0.55 -7.34 -5.16
N ARG A 370 0.20 -6.35 -5.99
CA ARG A 370 -1.19 -6.15 -6.44
C ARG A 370 -1.54 -7.07 -7.60
N ALA A 371 -0.57 -7.37 -8.47
CA ALA A 371 -0.69 -8.41 -9.48
C ALA A 371 -1.01 -9.77 -8.86
N SER A 372 -0.38 -10.12 -7.75
CA SER A 372 -0.68 -11.36 -7.03
C SER A 372 -2.16 -11.49 -6.67
N ALA A 373 -2.74 -10.43 -6.11
CA ALA A 373 -4.17 -10.40 -5.75
C ALA A 373 -5.08 -10.52 -6.98
N SER A 374 -4.72 -9.88 -8.11
CA SER A 374 -5.48 -9.98 -9.34
C SER A 374 -5.50 -11.41 -9.91
N LEU A 375 -4.39 -12.15 -9.79
CA LEU A 375 -4.32 -13.55 -10.20
C LEU A 375 -5.16 -14.45 -9.29
N VAL A 376 -5.26 -14.14 -7.99
CA VAL A 376 -6.19 -14.83 -7.09
C VAL A 376 -7.63 -14.58 -7.52
N ILE A 377 -8.02 -13.32 -7.80
CA ILE A 377 -9.37 -12.98 -8.29
C ILE A 377 -9.67 -13.72 -9.60
N ALA A 378 -8.74 -13.69 -10.55
CA ALA A 378 -8.91 -14.39 -11.83
C ALA A 378 -9.04 -15.91 -11.65
N GLY A 379 -8.25 -16.52 -10.73
CA GLY A 379 -8.33 -17.93 -10.39
C GLY A 379 -9.65 -18.31 -9.74
N LEU A 380 -10.22 -17.46 -8.88
CA LEU A 380 -11.55 -17.67 -8.27
C LEU A 380 -12.66 -17.62 -9.31
N ALA A 381 -12.54 -16.77 -10.33
CA ALA A 381 -13.49 -16.64 -11.43
C ALA A 381 -13.29 -17.67 -12.56
N ALA A 382 -12.14 -18.35 -12.61
CA ALA A 382 -11.80 -19.31 -13.64
C ALA A 382 -12.55 -20.65 -13.46
N ARG A 383 -12.64 -21.42 -14.53
CA ARG A 383 -13.09 -22.83 -14.47
C ARG A 383 -11.89 -23.75 -14.26
N GLY A 384 -12.00 -24.68 -13.32
CA GLY A 384 -10.94 -25.62 -12.99
C GLY A 384 -9.94 -25.10 -11.95
N GLU A 385 -8.81 -25.80 -11.79
CA GLU A 385 -7.81 -25.49 -10.79
C GLU A 385 -6.78 -24.47 -11.32
N THR A 386 -6.57 -23.40 -10.55
CA THR A 386 -5.49 -22.42 -10.77
C THR A 386 -4.43 -22.58 -9.68
N THR A 387 -3.17 -22.63 -10.06
CA THR A 387 -2.03 -22.58 -9.14
C THR A 387 -1.33 -21.23 -9.25
N VAL A 388 -1.27 -20.47 -8.16
CA VAL A 388 -0.52 -19.20 -8.10
C VAL A 388 0.80 -19.44 -7.36
N GLU A 389 1.91 -19.28 -8.07
CA GLU A 389 3.26 -19.40 -7.52
C GLU A 389 3.84 -18.05 -7.07
N ARG A 390 4.95 -18.07 -6.32
CA ARG A 390 5.64 -16.89 -5.78
C ARG A 390 4.76 -16.01 -4.89
N ILE A 391 3.90 -16.61 -4.09
CA ILE A 391 2.94 -15.91 -3.24
C ILE A 391 3.56 -15.08 -2.11
N TYR A 392 4.88 -15.12 -1.94
CA TYR A 392 5.59 -14.18 -1.07
C TYR A 392 5.35 -12.71 -1.48
N HIS A 393 5.01 -12.44 -2.76
CA HIS A 393 4.56 -11.13 -3.20
C HIS A 393 3.20 -10.75 -2.60
N LEU A 394 2.28 -11.73 -2.51
CA LEU A 394 0.96 -11.54 -1.90
C LEU A 394 1.08 -11.23 -0.40
N ASP A 395 1.94 -11.98 0.32
CA ASP A 395 2.15 -11.86 1.77
C ASP A 395 2.73 -10.49 2.19
N ARG A 396 3.21 -9.70 1.24
CA ARG A 396 3.65 -8.34 1.49
C ARG A 396 2.51 -7.37 1.79
N GLY A 397 1.30 -7.65 1.33
CA GLY A 397 0.18 -6.72 1.44
C GLY A 397 -1.18 -7.33 1.76
N TYR A 398 -1.29 -8.64 1.87
CA TYR A 398 -2.51 -9.34 2.23
C TYR A 398 -2.21 -10.40 3.30
N ALA A 399 -2.74 -10.18 4.50
CA ALA A 399 -2.56 -11.10 5.61
C ALA A 399 -3.47 -12.33 5.43
N ARG A 400 -2.88 -13.51 5.24
CA ARG A 400 -3.61 -14.78 5.15
C ARG A 400 -4.84 -14.71 4.24
N MET A 401 -4.66 -14.17 3.03
CA MET A 401 -5.75 -13.93 2.09
C MET A 401 -6.55 -15.21 1.80
N GLU A 402 -5.87 -16.37 1.74
CA GLU A 402 -6.48 -17.66 1.56
C GLU A 402 -7.50 -18.01 2.65
N ALA A 403 -7.16 -17.82 3.92
CA ALA A 403 -8.04 -18.12 5.04
C ALA A 403 -9.30 -17.23 5.04
N ARG A 404 -9.12 -15.97 4.64
CA ARG A 404 -10.21 -14.99 4.58
C ARG A 404 -11.15 -15.26 3.40
N LEU A 405 -10.61 -15.67 2.25
CA LEU A 405 -11.41 -16.12 1.11
C LEU A 405 -12.12 -17.44 1.40
N GLN A 406 -11.50 -18.38 2.14
CA GLN A 406 -12.16 -19.60 2.62
C GLN A 406 -13.37 -19.27 3.50
N ALA A 407 -13.27 -18.27 4.37
CA ALA A 407 -14.39 -17.80 5.19
C ALA A 407 -15.55 -17.22 4.34
N LEU A 408 -15.27 -16.79 3.12
CA LEU A 408 -16.27 -16.36 2.13
C LEU A 408 -16.74 -17.51 1.21
N GLY A 409 -16.35 -18.76 1.48
CA GLY A 409 -16.77 -19.94 0.72
C GLY A 409 -15.86 -20.32 -0.45
N ALA A 410 -14.73 -19.65 -0.65
CA ALA A 410 -13.78 -20.01 -1.69
C ALA A 410 -13.09 -21.36 -1.42
N GLN A 411 -12.89 -22.14 -2.45
CA GLN A 411 -12.03 -23.33 -2.41
C GLN A 411 -10.60 -22.94 -2.78
N ILE A 412 -9.84 -22.57 -1.80
CA ILE A 412 -8.45 -22.09 -1.92
C ILE A 412 -7.61 -22.66 -0.79
N GLU A 413 -6.40 -23.13 -1.10
CA GLU A 413 -5.49 -23.65 -0.10
C GLU A 413 -4.04 -23.15 -0.32
N ARG A 414 -3.31 -22.94 0.76
CA ARG A 414 -1.87 -22.71 0.73
C ARG A 414 -1.14 -24.04 0.82
N VAL A 415 -0.37 -24.34 -0.23
CA VAL A 415 0.46 -25.55 -0.31
C VAL A 415 1.92 -25.16 -0.08
N SER A 416 2.51 -25.66 1.01
CA SER A 416 3.92 -25.47 1.30
C SER A 416 4.78 -26.45 0.51
N SER A 417 5.90 -25.96 -0.03
CA SER A 417 6.89 -26.81 -0.70
C SER A 417 7.85 -27.54 0.28
N ARG A 418 7.72 -27.26 1.60
CA ARG A 418 8.44 -28.05 2.61
C ARG A 418 7.62 -29.29 2.93
N PRO A 419 8.21 -30.52 2.81
CA PRO A 419 7.55 -31.69 3.38
C PRO A 419 7.33 -31.47 4.87
N ALA A 420 6.13 -31.80 5.37
CA ALA A 420 5.85 -31.83 6.80
C ALA A 420 6.86 -32.80 7.46
N GLY A 421 7.86 -32.29 8.17
CA GLY A 421 8.84 -33.07 8.91
C GLY A 421 10.28 -32.97 8.37
N GLN A 422 10.92 -31.85 8.50
CA GLN A 422 12.37 -31.70 8.73
C GLN A 422 12.62 -30.48 9.60
#